data_8c0ec8fd89ef2031cea2c495c1333625
#
_entry.id   8c0ec8fd89ef2031cea2c495c1333625
#
_cell.length_a   1.000
_cell.length_b   1.000
_cell.length_c   1.000
_cell.angle_alpha   90.00
_cell.angle_beta   90.00
_cell.angle_gamma   90.00
#
_symmetry.space_group_name_H-M   'P 1'
#
loop_
_entity.id
_entity.type
_entity.pdbx_description
1 polymer ?
#
loop_
_entity_poly.entity_id
_entity_poly.type
_entity_poly.pdbx_seq_one_letter_code
_entity_poly.pdbx_strand_id
1 'polypeptide(L)'
;MLPICLMGYRIFLTFSGVPIVYRIVSMWFAMIMIVVWTQMNYLSALKDYRSIAMGFASSMLTGFLLALVLAMIRRGTVLSLMFCVIFAYGIMGTWYLILMLGYFPHGKGSPFTYLRWFDKCRALAFTGVFVNLGLYGHLMIMYFGPLHRRIMGLFFAAPSYDIPSLTAFCSILITTISFVTSAEVRF
;
A
#
# COMPACT_ATOMS: atom_id res chain seq x y z
N MET A 1 12.54 3.42 -9.68
CA MET A 1 11.78 2.29 -9.05
C MET A 1 10.34 2.20 -9.53
N LEU A 2 9.53 3.28 -9.42
CA LEU A 2 8.11 3.29 -9.84
C LEU A 2 7.87 2.70 -11.25
N PRO A 3 8.55 3.13 -12.33
CA PRO A 3 8.28 2.61 -13.67
C PRO A 3 8.60 1.12 -13.80
N ILE A 4 9.64 0.62 -13.14
CA ILE A 4 10.02 -0.80 -13.18
C ILE A 4 8.94 -1.66 -12.50
N CYS A 5 8.46 -1.26 -11.33
CA CYS A 5 7.38 -1.95 -10.63
C CYS A 5 6.09 -1.96 -11.46
N LEU A 6 5.75 -0.83 -12.08
CA LEU A 6 4.56 -0.72 -12.93
C LEU A 6 4.68 -1.56 -14.20
N MET A 7 5.87 -1.65 -14.82
CA MET A 7 6.10 -2.53 -15.97
C MET A 7 5.93 -4.00 -15.58
N GLY A 8 6.54 -4.43 -14.48
CA GLY A 8 6.39 -5.79 -13.97
C GLY A 8 4.92 -6.14 -13.69
N TYR A 9 4.20 -5.23 -13.02
CA TYR A 9 2.77 -5.41 -12.73
C TYR A 9 1.91 -5.44 -14.01
N ARG A 10 2.23 -4.61 -15.00
CA ARG A 10 1.56 -4.63 -16.30
C ARG A 10 1.75 -5.95 -17.03
N ILE A 11 2.96 -6.50 -17.02
CA ILE A 11 3.26 -7.81 -17.62
C ILE A 11 2.42 -8.88 -16.91
N PHE A 12 2.43 -8.92 -15.58
CA PHE A 12 1.62 -9.85 -14.79
C PHE A 12 0.13 -9.76 -15.14
N LEU A 13 -0.43 -8.54 -15.20
CA LEU A 13 -1.84 -8.33 -15.55
C LEU A 13 -2.16 -8.79 -16.98
N THR A 14 -1.22 -8.72 -17.92
CA THR A 14 -1.42 -9.18 -19.29
C THR A 14 -1.64 -10.70 -19.33
N PHE A 15 -0.91 -11.45 -18.53
CA PHE A 15 -1.06 -12.90 -18.41
C PHE A 15 -2.22 -13.34 -17.50
N SER A 16 -2.78 -12.43 -16.71
CA SER A 16 -3.79 -12.79 -15.70
C SER A 16 -5.17 -13.13 -16.27
N GLY A 17 -5.46 -12.84 -17.55
CA GLY A 17 -6.78 -13.08 -18.17
C GLY A 17 -7.92 -12.18 -17.64
N VAL A 18 -7.61 -11.12 -16.91
CA VAL A 18 -8.58 -10.19 -16.31
C VAL A 18 -9.13 -9.22 -17.36
N PRO A 19 -10.43 -8.83 -17.32
CA PRO A 19 -11.00 -7.82 -18.22
C PRO A 19 -10.25 -6.50 -18.20
N ILE A 20 -10.15 -5.84 -19.36
CA ILE A 20 -9.30 -4.65 -19.54
C ILE A 20 -9.60 -3.51 -18.56
N VAL A 21 -10.87 -3.33 -18.20
CA VAL A 21 -11.30 -2.29 -17.24
C VAL A 21 -10.66 -2.50 -15.88
N TYR A 22 -10.69 -3.74 -15.38
CA TYR A 22 -10.06 -4.08 -14.09
C TYR A 22 -8.53 -3.95 -14.14
N ARG A 23 -7.90 -4.24 -15.28
CA ARG A 23 -6.45 -4.04 -15.47
C ARG A 23 -6.07 -2.57 -15.33
N ILE A 24 -6.81 -1.68 -16.00
CA ILE A 24 -6.56 -0.23 -15.94
C ILE A 24 -6.75 0.28 -14.52
N VAL A 25 -7.85 -0.05 -13.87
CA VAL A 25 -8.16 0.39 -12.50
C VAL A 25 -7.12 -0.13 -11.51
N SER A 26 -6.72 -1.40 -11.65
CA SER A 26 -5.67 -2.02 -10.82
C SER A 26 -4.31 -1.34 -11.01
N MET A 27 -3.95 -0.93 -12.24
CA MET A 27 -2.72 -0.18 -12.52
C MET A 27 -2.73 1.19 -11.83
N TRP A 28 -3.83 1.93 -11.91
CA TRP A 28 -3.98 3.21 -11.21
C TRP A 28 -3.87 3.03 -9.70
N PHE A 29 -4.50 1.99 -9.16
CA PHE A 29 -4.41 1.68 -7.74
C PHE A 29 -2.97 1.39 -7.31
N ALA A 30 -2.26 0.53 -8.05
CA ALA A 30 -0.87 0.21 -7.76
C ALA A 30 0.03 1.45 -7.82
N MET A 31 -0.18 2.33 -8.80
CA MET A 31 0.57 3.58 -8.92
C MET A 31 0.37 4.49 -7.70
N ILE A 32 -0.88 4.72 -7.31
CA ILE A 32 -1.21 5.56 -6.15
C ILE A 32 -0.63 4.95 -4.87
N MET A 33 -0.76 3.64 -4.68
CA MET A 33 -0.21 2.93 -3.52
C MET A 33 1.31 3.13 -3.39
N ILE A 34 2.07 2.95 -4.47
CA ILE A 34 3.54 3.12 -4.43
C ILE A 34 3.89 4.57 -4.07
N VAL A 35 3.18 5.55 -4.64
CA VAL A 35 3.41 6.97 -4.34
C VAL A 35 3.12 7.27 -2.87
N VAL A 36 1.96 6.86 -2.36
CA VAL A 36 1.54 7.10 -0.98
C VAL A 36 2.50 6.43 0.02
N TRP A 37 2.88 5.18 -0.21
CA TRP A 37 3.85 4.49 0.64
C TRP A 37 5.22 5.18 0.66
N THR A 38 5.66 5.67 -0.49
CA THR A 38 6.93 6.42 -0.57
C THR A 38 6.83 7.72 0.24
N GLN A 39 5.76 8.49 0.08
CA GLN A 39 5.52 9.73 0.82
C GLN A 39 5.44 9.48 2.34
N MET A 40 4.71 8.44 2.75
CA MET A 40 4.58 8.05 4.15
C MET A 40 5.94 7.73 4.79
N ASN A 41 6.84 7.03 4.08
CA ASN A 41 8.18 6.75 4.58
C ASN A 41 9.00 8.04 4.81
N TYR A 42 8.91 9.02 3.92
CA TYR A 42 9.57 10.32 4.10
C TYR A 42 9.01 11.10 5.30
N LEU A 43 7.68 11.13 5.44
CA LEU A 43 7.02 11.81 6.56
C LEU A 43 7.31 11.11 7.90
N SER A 44 7.39 9.78 7.91
CA SER A 44 7.80 9.01 9.11
C SER A 44 9.22 9.33 9.54
N ALA A 45 10.13 9.57 8.61
CA ALA A 45 11.50 10.00 8.92
C ALA A 45 11.54 11.39 9.58
N LEU A 46 10.54 12.24 9.33
CA LEU A 46 10.37 13.55 9.99
C LEU A 46 9.70 13.45 11.38
N LYS A 47 9.27 12.24 11.77
CA LYS A 47 8.52 11.99 13.03
C LYS A 47 7.18 12.74 13.14
N ASP A 48 6.60 13.21 12.03
CA ASP A 48 5.29 13.88 12.00
C ASP A 48 4.14 12.86 11.93
N TYR A 49 4.09 11.98 12.94
CA TYR A 49 3.08 10.93 13.02
C TYR A 49 1.66 11.45 13.13
N ARG A 50 1.48 12.65 13.72
CA ARG A 50 0.15 13.27 13.87
C ARG A 50 -0.45 13.62 12.52
N SER A 51 0.30 14.27 11.65
CA SER A 51 -0.17 14.64 10.31
C SER A 51 -0.39 13.42 9.42
N ILE A 52 0.45 12.38 9.56
CA ILE A 52 0.27 11.09 8.88
C ILE A 52 -1.04 10.44 9.34
N ALA A 53 -1.28 10.35 10.65
CA ALA A 53 -2.48 9.73 11.19
C ALA A 53 -3.76 10.48 10.81
N MET A 54 -3.74 11.82 10.82
CA MET A 54 -4.88 12.65 10.40
C MET A 54 -5.17 12.46 8.90
N GLY A 55 -4.15 12.47 8.05
CA GLY A 55 -4.30 12.23 6.62
C GLY A 55 -4.86 10.84 6.32
N PHE A 56 -4.37 9.81 7.03
CA PHE A 56 -4.88 8.45 6.92
C PHE A 56 -6.35 8.36 7.38
N ALA A 57 -6.66 8.84 8.59
CA ALA A 57 -7.99 8.74 9.16
C ALA A 57 -9.04 9.47 8.33
N SER A 58 -8.74 10.71 7.89
CA SER A 58 -9.66 11.51 7.07
C SER A 58 -9.92 10.88 5.70
N SER A 59 -8.89 10.36 5.04
CA SER A 59 -9.03 9.72 3.73
C SER A 59 -9.78 8.38 3.81
N MET A 60 -9.49 7.55 4.83
CA MET A 60 -10.19 6.28 5.04
C MET A 60 -11.67 6.51 5.39
N LEU A 61 -11.96 7.49 6.25
CA LEU A 61 -13.34 7.86 6.58
C LEU A 61 -14.12 8.33 5.33
N THR A 62 -13.51 9.18 4.51
CA THR A 62 -14.11 9.65 3.26
C THR A 62 -14.38 8.51 2.28
N GLY A 63 -13.41 7.60 2.10
CA GLY A 63 -13.57 6.42 1.24
C GLY A 63 -14.65 5.48 1.75
N PHE A 64 -14.72 5.26 3.07
CA PHE A 64 -15.74 4.43 3.69
C PHE A 64 -17.15 5.02 3.52
N LEU A 65 -17.32 6.32 3.78
CA LEU A 65 -18.60 7.01 3.59
C LEU A 65 -19.06 6.94 2.13
N LEU A 66 -18.13 7.14 1.18
CA LEU A 66 -18.45 7.04 -0.25
C LEU A 66 -18.89 5.61 -0.62
N ALA A 67 -18.20 4.58 -0.11
CA ALA A 67 -18.55 3.19 -0.34
C ALA A 67 -19.93 2.85 0.27
N LEU A 68 -20.23 3.36 1.46
CA LEU A 68 -21.53 3.19 2.12
C LEU A 68 -22.66 3.84 1.32
N VAL A 69 -22.47 5.06 0.83
CA VAL A 69 -23.45 5.74 -0.03
C VAL A 69 -23.71 4.94 -1.30
N LEU A 70 -22.66 4.43 -1.96
CA LEU A 70 -22.82 3.60 -3.16
C LEU A 70 -23.53 2.27 -2.87
N ALA A 71 -23.29 1.68 -1.72
CA ALA A 71 -23.99 0.47 -1.28
C ALA A 71 -25.48 0.74 -1.03
N MET A 72 -25.83 1.87 -0.41
CA MET A 72 -27.22 2.27 -0.16
C MET A 72 -28.00 2.52 -1.47
N ILE A 73 -27.36 3.07 -2.48
CA ILE A 73 -27.95 3.31 -3.82
C ILE A 73 -28.05 1.99 -4.63
N ARG A 74 -27.65 0.85 -4.06
CA ARG A 74 -27.60 -0.45 -4.73
C ARG A 74 -26.71 -0.49 -5.98
N ARG A 75 -25.73 0.40 -6.08
CA ARG A 75 -24.70 0.42 -7.12
C ARG A 75 -23.34 -0.11 -6.65
N GLY A 76 -23.31 -0.88 -5.57
CA GLY A 76 -22.11 -1.49 -5.00
C GLY A 76 -21.58 -2.64 -5.83
N THR A 77 -20.96 -2.34 -6.97
CA THR A 77 -20.19 -3.30 -7.76
C THR A 77 -18.74 -3.35 -7.27
N VAL A 78 -18.03 -4.46 -7.53
CA VAL A 78 -16.59 -4.57 -7.20
C VAL A 78 -15.80 -3.40 -7.80
N LEU A 79 -16.14 -2.98 -9.02
CA LEU A 79 -15.48 -1.86 -9.68
C LEU A 79 -15.73 -0.55 -8.95
N SER A 80 -16.97 -0.27 -8.49
CA SER A 80 -17.27 0.94 -7.73
C SER A 80 -16.56 1.00 -6.38
N LEU A 81 -16.42 -0.15 -5.71
CA LEU A 81 -15.63 -0.24 -4.47
C LEU A 81 -14.15 0.00 -4.72
N MET A 82 -13.58 -0.52 -5.80
CA MET A 82 -12.20 -0.22 -6.20
C MET A 82 -12.00 1.29 -6.43
N PHE A 83 -12.94 1.96 -7.07
CA PHE A 83 -12.88 3.42 -7.25
C PHE A 83 -12.95 4.18 -5.92
N CYS A 84 -13.76 3.74 -4.95
CA CYS A 84 -13.80 4.35 -3.62
C CYS A 84 -12.44 4.26 -2.92
N VAL A 85 -11.80 3.10 -3.01
CA VAL A 85 -10.46 2.88 -2.42
C VAL A 85 -9.42 3.75 -3.12
N ILE A 86 -9.42 3.81 -4.46
CA ILE A 86 -8.51 4.66 -5.24
C ILE A 86 -8.71 6.13 -4.87
N PHE A 87 -9.95 6.56 -4.72
CA PHE A 87 -10.29 7.93 -4.32
C PHE A 87 -9.78 8.26 -2.91
N ALA A 88 -9.97 7.36 -1.94
CA ALA A 88 -9.44 7.51 -0.60
C ALA A 88 -7.91 7.65 -0.59
N TYR A 89 -7.20 6.76 -1.28
CA TYR A 89 -5.74 6.83 -1.41
C TYR A 89 -5.28 8.05 -2.20
N GLY A 90 -6.08 8.53 -3.15
CA GLY A 90 -5.83 9.78 -3.88
C GLY A 90 -5.86 11.00 -2.96
N ILE A 91 -6.87 11.10 -2.08
CA ILE A 91 -6.95 12.14 -1.05
C ILE A 91 -5.75 12.06 -0.12
N MET A 92 -5.41 10.86 0.35
CA MET A 92 -4.26 10.64 1.23
C MET A 92 -2.95 11.06 0.58
N GLY A 93 -2.73 10.67 -0.68
CA GLY A 93 -1.54 11.06 -1.43
C GLY A 93 -1.44 12.56 -1.66
N THR A 94 -2.56 13.22 -1.92
CA THR A 94 -2.61 14.69 -2.06
C THR A 94 -2.28 15.37 -0.74
N TRP A 95 -2.84 14.89 0.38
CA TRP A 95 -2.53 15.40 1.71
C TRP A 95 -1.04 15.29 2.04
N TYR A 96 -0.47 14.10 1.82
CA TYR A 96 0.96 13.88 2.08
C TYR A 96 1.86 14.69 1.13
N LEU A 97 1.44 14.90 -0.12
CA LEU A 97 2.17 15.75 -1.06
C LEU A 97 2.22 17.20 -0.58
N ILE A 98 1.09 17.74 -0.10
CA ILE A 98 1.02 19.10 0.44
C ILE A 98 1.97 19.24 1.64
N LEU A 99 1.97 18.27 2.55
CA LEU A 99 2.88 18.25 3.69
C LEU A 99 4.34 18.20 3.25
N MET A 100 4.68 17.33 2.31
CA MET A 100 6.05 17.22 1.76
C MET A 100 6.52 18.52 1.12
N LEU A 101 5.67 19.18 0.33
CA LEU A 101 6.00 20.47 -0.29
C LEU A 101 6.18 21.58 0.77
N GLY A 102 5.47 21.50 1.89
CA GLY A 102 5.65 22.40 3.03
C GLY A 102 7.01 22.21 3.71
N TYR A 103 7.42 20.95 3.91
CA TYR A 103 8.73 20.64 4.53
C TYR A 103 9.92 20.80 3.58
N PHE A 104 9.74 20.55 2.28
CA PHE A 104 10.80 20.57 1.27
C PHE A 104 10.43 21.45 0.07
N PRO A 105 10.34 22.78 0.24
CA PRO A 105 9.85 23.67 -0.81
C PRO A 105 10.78 23.77 -2.04
N HIS A 106 12.08 23.45 -1.89
CA HIS A 106 13.06 23.57 -2.99
C HIS A 106 14.05 22.40 -2.98
N GLY A 107 13.81 21.40 -3.79
CA GLY A 107 14.75 20.33 -4.04
C GLY A 107 15.83 20.72 -5.08
N LYS A 108 17.00 21.13 -4.63
CA LYS A 108 18.17 21.45 -5.50
C LYS A 108 19.08 20.22 -5.68
N GLY A 109 18.57 19.06 -5.98
CA GLY A 109 19.38 17.86 -6.14
C GLY A 109 19.14 17.14 -7.47
N SER A 110 20.15 16.39 -7.95
CA SER A 110 19.94 15.47 -9.07
C SER A 110 18.95 14.36 -8.65
N PRO A 111 17.95 14.02 -9.50
CA PRO A 111 16.93 13.01 -9.17
C PRO A 111 17.53 11.61 -8.97
N PHE A 112 18.78 11.38 -9.36
CA PHE A 112 19.47 10.08 -9.22
C PHE A 112 20.42 10.00 -8.02
N THR A 113 20.51 11.03 -7.19
CA THR A 113 21.42 11.05 -6.03
C THR A 113 21.10 9.92 -5.02
N TYR A 114 19.85 9.46 -4.96
CA TYR A 114 19.44 8.34 -4.09
C TYR A 114 20.11 7.02 -4.46
N LEU A 115 20.56 6.82 -5.71
CA LEU A 115 21.26 5.59 -6.12
C LEU A 115 22.61 5.44 -5.40
N ARG A 116 23.27 6.54 -5.06
CA ARG A 116 24.51 6.51 -4.25
C ARG A 116 24.25 5.99 -2.84
N TRP A 117 23.07 6.27 -2.28
CA TRP A 117 22.67 5.76 -0.97
C TRP A 117 22.41 4.27 -0.99
N PHE A 118 21.87 3.75 -2.09
CA PHE A 118 21.67 2.31 -2.26
C PHE A 118 22.99 1.55 -2.17
N ASP A 119 24.06 2.06 -2.80
CA ASP A 119 25.39 1.46 -2.72
C ASP A 119 25.95 1.46 -1.30
N LYS A 120 25.70 2.53 -0.54
CA LYS A 120 26.17 2.68 0.85
C LYS A 120 25.36 1.85 1.85
N CYS A 121 24.07 1.66 1.61
CA CYS A 121 23.13 1.05 2.55
C CYS A 121 22.55 -0.28 2.02
N ARG A 122 23.31 -1.07 1.26
CA ARG A 122 22.87 -2.35 0.67
C ARG A 122 22.30 -3.30 1.72
N ALA A 123 22.98 -3.45 2.85
CA ALA A 123 22.54 -4.34 3.93
C ALA A 123 21.14 -3.97 4.44
N LEU A 124 20.85 -2.67 4.61
CA LEU A 124 19.56 -2.17 5.05
C LEU A 124 18.46 -2.44 3.99
N ALA A 125 18.78 -2.26 2.71
CA ALA A 125 17.88 -2.56 1.62
C ALA A 125 17.51 -4.06 1.57
N PHE A 126 18.50 -4.94 1.70
CA PHE A 126 18.26 -6.39 1.77
C PHE A 126 17.47 -6.80 3.02
N THR A 127 17.75 -6.20 4.17
CA THR A 127 16.96 -6.43 5.40
C THR A 127 15.48 -6.09 5.14
N GLY A 128 15.19 -4.96 4.51
CA GLY A 128 13.81 -4.61 4.15
C GLY A 128 13.15 -5.63 3.21
N VAL A 129 13.88 -6.16 2.23
CA VAL A 129 13.37 -7.21 1.33
C VAL A 129 13.07 -8.48 2.11
N PHE A 130 13.99 -8.94 2.96
CA PHE A 130 13.80 -10.17 3.74
C PHE A 130 12.67 -10.06 4.77
N VAL A 131 12.51 -8.91 5.42
CA VAL A 131 11.39 -8.66 6.33
C VAL A 131 10.06 -8.76 5.58
N ASN A 132 9.95 -8.13 4.40
CA ASN A 132 8.72 -8.22 3.60
C ASN A 132 8.50 -9.65 3.07
N LEU A 133 9.56 -10.36 2.67
CA LEU A 133 9.45 -11.76 2.28
C LEU A 133 8.97 -12.64 3.43
N GLY A 134 9.44 -12.40 4.65
CA GLY A 134 8.96 -13.08 5.86
C GLY A 134 7.49 -12.80 6.17
N LEU A 135 7.07 -11.52 6.03
CA LEU A 135 5.70 -11.11 6.29
C LEU A 135 4.69 -11.65 5.26
N TYR A 136 5.06 -11.71 3.99
CA TYR A 136 4.12 -12.06 2.90
C TYR A 136 4.42 -13.41 2.24
N GLY A 137 5.60 -14.00 2.49
CA GLY A 137 6.01 -15.27 1.87
C GLY A 137 5.08 -16.42 2.22
N HIS A 138 4.56 -16.46 3.43
CA HIS A 138 3.60 -17.47 3.86
C HIS A 138 2.27 -17.39 3.07
N LEU A 139 1.81 -16.19 2.72
CA LEU A 139 0.64 -16.00 1.84
C LEU A 139 0.91 -16.54 0.44
N MET A 140 2.10 -16.25 -0.11
CA MET A 140 2.50 -16.79 -1.41
C MET A 140 2.50 -18.32 -1.42
N ILE A 141 3.06 -18.96 -0.39
CA ILE A 141 3.07 -20.41 -0.27
C ILE A 141 1.65 -20.97 -0.22
N MET A 142 0.73 -20.33 0.50
CA MET A 142 -0.65 -20.77 0.58
C MET A 142 -1.44 -20.60 -0.73
N TYR A 143 -1.10 -19.59 -1.54
CA TYR A 143 -1.71 -19.40 -2.86
C TYR A 143 -1.26 -20.47 -3.89
N PHE A 144 -0.11 -21.11 -3.68
CA PHE A 144 0.34 -22.25 -4.48
C PHE A 144 -0.01 -23.60 -3.85
N GLY A 145 -0.47 -23.63 -2.59
CA GLY A 145 -0.79 -24.82 -1.83
C GLY A 145 -2.18 -25.40 -2.15
N PRO A 146 -2.58 -26.51 -1.49
CA PRO A 146 -3.83 -27.20 -1.78
C PRO A 146 -5.10 -26.45 -1.34
N LEU A 147 -4.98 -25.42 -0.52
CA LEU A 147 -6.09 -24.60 -0.02
C LEU A 147 -6.50 -23.47 -0.94
N HIS A 148 -5.80 -23.29 -2.06
CA HIS A 148 -6.07 -22.20 -2.98
C HIS A 148 -7.37 -22.40 -3.76
N ARG A 149 -8.10 -21.32 -3.97
CA ARG A 149 -9.22 -21.25 -4.91
C ARG A 149 -8.88 -20.25 -6.00
N ARG A 150 -9.00 -20.68 -7.25
CA ARG A 150 -8.79 -19.78 -8.38
C ARG A 150 -9.99 -18.85 -8.51
N ILE A 151 -9.75 -17.54 -8.41
CA ILE A 151 -10.80 -16.53 -8.61
C ILE A 151 -10.93 -16.21 -10.09
N MET A 152 -9.85 -15.78 -10.72
CA MET A 152 -9.82 -15.42 -12.14
C MET A 152 -8.37 -15.41 -12.66
N GLY A 153 -8.11 -16.09 -13.75
CA GLY A 153 -6.78 -16.12 -14.38
C GLY A 153 -5.69 -16.59 -13.42
N LEU A 154 -4.74 -15.72 -13.11
CA LEU A 154 -3.63 -15.96 -12.18
C LEU A 154 -3.93 -15.47 -10.76
N PHE A 155 -5.15 -14.99 -10.48
CA PHE A 155 -5.52 -14.58 -9.13
C PHE A 155 -6.08 -15.77 -8.35
N PHE A 156 -5.43 -16.03 -7.23
CA PHE A 156 -5.80 -17.08 -6.28
C PHE A 156 -6.22 -16.44 -4.95
N ALA A 157 -7.06 -17.10 -4.20
CA ALA A 157 -7.36 -16.79 -2.81
C ALA A 157 -7.36 -18.07 -1.98
N ALA A 158 -7.06 -17.94 -0.72
CA ALA A 158 -7.17 -19.02 0.25
C ALA A 158 -8.02 -18.53 1.43
N PRO A 159 -9.37 -18.42 1.29
CA PRO A 159 -10.22 -17.75 2.29
C PRO A 159 -10.10 -18.36 3.68
N SER A 160 -9.90 -19.69 3.78
CA SER A 160 -9.68 -20.40 5.04
C SER A 160 -8.39 -20.02 5.76
N TYR A 161 -7.43 -19.45 5.04
CA TYR A 161 -6.15 -18.96 5.56
C TYR A 161 -6.09 -17.43 5.63
N ASP A 162 -6.68 -16.74 4.67
CA ASP A 162 -6.64 -15.28 4.56
C ASP A 162 -7.34 -14.62 5.76
N ILE A 163 -8.47 -15.17 6.23
CA ILE A 163 -9.22 -14.61 7.36
C ILE A 163 -8.43 -14.73 8.68
N PRO A 164 -7.92 -15.89 9.10
CA PRO A 164 -7.06 -15.99 10.28
C PRO A 164 -5.79 -15.15 10.18
N SER A 165 -5.18 -15.10 9.00
CA SER A 165 -3.98 -14.29 8.75
C SER A 165 -4.27 -12.80 8.94
N LEU A 166 -5.38 -12.29 8.42
CA LEU A 166 -5.79 -10.91 8.60
C LEU A 166 -6.01 -10.58 10.10
N THR A 167 -6.65 -11.48 10.85
CA THR A 167 -6.84 -11.32 12.29
C THR A 167 -5.50 -11.27 13.05
N ALA A 168 -4.54 -12.13 12.66
CA ALA A 168 -3.20 -12.11 13.22
C ALA A 168 -2.47 -10.79 12.89
N PHE A 169 -2.57 -10.29 11.68
CA PHE A 169 -2.00 -8.98 11.31
C PHE A 169 -2.63 -7.83 12.12
N CYS A 170 -3.93 -7.85 12.37
CA CYS A 170 -4.58 -6.84 13.20
C CYS A 170 -4.05 -6.85 14.64
N SER A 171 -3.81 -8.03 15.23
CA SER A 171 -3.24 -8.13 16.57
C SER A 171 -1.78 -7.65 16.64
N ILE A 172 -0.97 -7.98 15.63
CA ILE A 172 0.39 -7.47 15.49
C ILE A 172 0.40 -5.94 15.35
N LEU A 173 -0.54 -5.38 14.58
CA LEU A 173 -0.67 -3.94 14.39
C LEU A 173 -0.86 -3.20 15.72
N ILE A 174 -1.74 -3.69 16.59
CA ILE A 174 -2.00 -3.12 17.91
C ILE A 174 -0.71 -3.13 18.76
N THR A 175 -0.01 -4.27 18.75
CA THR A 175 1.27 -4.41 19.48
C THR A 175 2.33 -3.46 18.92
N THR A 176 2.42 -3.33 17.61
CA THR A 176 3.37 -2.44 16.95
C THR A 176 3.10 -0.97 17.27
N ILE A 177 1.84 -0.55 17.25
CA ILE A 177 1.45 0.82 17.63
C ILE A 177 1.83 1.09 19.10
N SER A 178 1.55 0.15 20.00
CA SER A 178 1.91 0.29 21.42
C SER A 178 3.42 0.35 21.62
N PHE A 179 4.19 -0.44 20.87
CA PHE A 179 5.65 -0.41 20.92
C PHE A 179 6.21 0.92 20.40
N VAL A 180 5.77 1.37 19.22
CA VAL A 180 6.24 2.62 18.60
C VAL A 180 5.92 3.81 19.50
N THR A 181 4.70 3.89 20.04
CA THR A 181 4.32 4.97 20.94
C THR A 181 5.11 4.94 22.26
N SER A 182 5.46 3.77 22.76
CA SER A 182 6.23 3.64 24.00
C SER A 182 7.73 3.86 23.80
N ALA A 183 8.29 3.36 22.70
CA ALA A 183 9.74 3.40 22.46
C ALA A 183 10.18 4.72 21.78
N GLU A 184 9.43 5.23 20.79
CA GLU A 184 9.84 6.42 20.05
C GLU A 184 9.41 7.74 20.68
N VAL A 185 8.35 7.75 21.49
CA VAL A 185 7.88 8.99 22.16
C VAL A 185 8.63 9.24 23.47
N ARG A 186 9.20 8.20 24.10
CA ARG A 186 9.97 8.34 25.36
C ARG A 186 11.48 8.55 25.16
N PHE A 187 12.00 8.39 23.99
CA PHE A 187 13.38 8.66 23.59
C PHE A 187 13.44 9.78 22.54
#